data_9cf9938194176a5583c3f01981a67288
#
_entry.id   9cf9938194176a5583c3f01981a67288
#
_cell.length_a   1.000
_cell.length_b   1.000
_cell.length_c   1.000
_cell.angle_alpha   90.00
_cell.angle_beta   90.00
_cell.angle_gamma   90.00
#
_symmetry.space_group_name_H-M   'P 1'
#
loop_
_entity.id
_entity.type
_entity.pdbx_description
1 polymer ?
#
loop_
_entity_poly.entity_id
_entity_poly.type
_entity_poly.pdbx_seq_one_letter_code
_entity_poly.pdbx_strand_id
1 'polypeptide(L)'
;AFLLIPAYLGLNTTASANRVFPKAEWYGSIWDQIKQLFYLTKPIKNQQFDGGLNIYCGTICFVLLFVYLLNRRIKLWDKVKNVIILVVIFASFNNQLLNYIWHGFHDQYGIPNRFSFLFIFLLLAMCCEVLMKLQKKDILSVMLGIACGYAFLILATKKCTLEKETLLWTEIFITAYAVCMVGFTLTKGMWKRIISYVLLIVCLVETTINGIKGYDSNGYVDISQY
;
A
#
# COMPACT_ATOMS: atom_id res chain seq x y z
N ALA A 1 18.45 -8.03 -22.75
CA ALA A 1 19.18 -9.30 -22.85
C ALA A 1 20.66 -9.11 -22.48
N PHE A 2 21.37 -8.09 -23.00
CA PHE A 2 22.82 -7.92 -22.79
C PHE A 2 23.24 -7.68 -21.33
N LEU A 3 22.38 -7.11 -20.47
CA LEU A 3 22.66 -6.90 -19.04
C LEU A 3 22.13 -8.05 -18.17
N LEU A 4 21.04 -8.68 -18.56
CA LEU A 4 20.39 -9.72 -17.75
C LEU A 4 21.18 -11.04 -17.75
N ILE A 5 21.76 -11.42 -18.87
CA ILE A 5 22.52 -12.67 -18.96
C ILE A 5 23.82 -12.61 -18.12
N PRO A 6 24.68 -11.57 -18.25
CA PRO A 6 25.85 -11.45 -17.36
C PRO A 6 25.49 -11.32 -15.89
N ALA A 7 24.41 -10.59 -15.55
CA ALA A 7 23.93 -10.48 -14.18
C ALA A 7 23.49 -11.84 -13.63
N TYR A 8 22.72 -12.61 -14.40
CA TYR A 8 22.29 -13.95 -14.01
C TYR A 8 23.48 -14.92 -13.83
N LEU A 9 24.45 -14.89 -14.75
CA LEU A 9 25.66 -15.70 -14.64
C LEU A 9 26.52 -15.30 -13.44
N GLY A 10 26.62 -13.99 -13.16
CA GLY A 10 27.31 -13.47 -11.98
C GLY A 10 26.64 -13.88 -10.67
N LEU A 11 25.32 -13.99 -10.62
CA LEU A 11 24.58 -14.48 -9.45
C LEU A 11 24.91 -15.95 -9.13
N ASN A 12 25.24 -16.78 -10.12
CA ASN A 12 25.64 -18.18 -9.92
C ASN A 12 26.97 -18.34 -9.15
N THR A 13 27.75 -17.27 -9.00
CA THR A 13 28.99 -17.25 -8.21
C THR A 13 28.79 -16.75 -6.77
N THR A 14 27.55 -16.35 -6.42
CA THR A 14 27.22 -15.84 -5.10
C THR A 14 26.71 -16.94 -4.16
N ALA A 15 26.62 -16.63 -2.86
CA ALA A 15 26.04 -17.54 -1.86
C ALA A 15 24.60 -17.96 -2.16
N SER A 16 23.93 -17.29 -3.10
CA SER A 16 22.58 -17.61 -3.56
C SER A 16 22.52 -18.75 -4.59
N ALA A 17 23.65 -19.17 -5.15
CA ALA A 17 23.71 -20.11 -6.28
C ALA A 17 23.26 -21.54 -5.96
N ASN A 18 23.36 -21.97 -4.70
CA ASN A 18 23.16 -23.37 -4.30
C ASN A 18 21.83 -23.61 -3.57
N ARG A 19 20.77 -22.90 -3.96
CA ARG A 19 19.50 -23.00 -3.24
C ARG A 19 18.51 -23.94 -3.87
N VAL A 20 17.82 -24.65 -3.00
CA VAL A 20 16.70 -25.51 -3.36
C VAL A 20 15.52 -24.61 -3.76
N PHE A 21 14.83 -24.97 -4.86
CA PHE A 21 13.62 -24.25 -5.29
C PHE A 21 12.57 -24.25 -4.16
N PRO A 22 12.06 -23.09 -3.74
CA PRO A 22 11.21 -22.98 -2.57
C PRO A 22 9.87 -23.67 -2.77
N LYS A 23 9.31 -24.18 -1.69
CA LYS A 23 7.95 -24.68 -1.67
C LYS A 23 6.95 -23.52 -1.72
N ALA A 24 5.73 -23.78 -2.19
CA ALA A 24 4.64 -22.81 -2.20
C ALA A 24 4.02 -22.67 -0.79
N GLU A 25 4.81 -22.18 0.17
CA GLU A 25 4.40 -21.98 1.56
C GLU A 25 4.14 -20.48 1.82
N TRP A 26 3.32 -20.19 2.83
CA TRP A 26 3.04 -18.83 3.25
C TRP A 26 3.97 -18.45 4.41
N TYR A 27 4.52 -17.23 4.39
CA TYR A 27 5.39 -16.74 5.46
C TYR A 27 4.66 -16.50 6.79
N GLY A 28 3.38 -16.12 6.73
CA GLY A 28 2.60 -15.81 7.92
C GLY A 28 1.16 -15.41 7.63
N SER A 29 0.54 -14.73 8.57
CA SER A 29 -0.85 -14.28 8.43
C SER A 29 -0.97 -13.16 7.40
N ILE A 30 -1.97 -13.24 6.54
CA ILE A 30 -2.34 -12.17 5.60
C ILE A 30 -2.72 -10.87 6.36
N TRP A 31 -3.19 -10.98 7.59
CA TRP A 31 -3.56 -9.84 8.42
C TRP A 31 -2.36 -9.02 8.89
N ASP A 32 -1.20 -9.66 9.09
CA ASP A 32 0.04 -8.96 9.42
C ASP A 32 0.52 -8.11 8.26
N GLN A 33 0.23 -8.51 7.02
CA GLN A 33 0.49 -7.71 5.84
C GLN A 33 -0.53 -6.57 5.66
N ILE A 34 -1.82 -6.86 5.90
CA ILE A 34 -2.88 -5.84 5.89
C ILE A 34 -2.58 -4.75 6.91
N LYS A 35 -2.02 -5.11 8.07
CA LYS A 35 -1.58 -4.15 9.09
C LYS A 35 -0.62 -3.09 8.52
N GLN A 36 0.23 -3.44 7.57
CA GLN A 36 1.19 -2.53 6.95
C GLN A 36 0.58 -1.47 6.02
N LEU A 37 -0.72 -1.55 5.77
CA LEU A 37 -1.47 -0.54 5.05
C LEU A 37 -1.90 0.64 5.95
N PHE A 38 -1.82 0.52 7.27
CA PHE A 38 -2.31 1.54 8.20
C PHE A 38 -1.25 2.57 8.57
N TYR A 39 -1.71 3.75 8.96
CA TYR A 39 -0.88 4.87 9.40
C TYR A 39 -0.05 4.52 10.63
N LEU A 40 1.18 5.00 10.70
CA LEU A 40 2.13 4.77 11.80
C LEU A 40 2.43 3.29 12.12
N THR A 41 2.19 2.38 11.18
CA THR A 41 2.67 1.01 11.36
C THR A 41 4.19 1.01 11.29
N LYS A 42 4.82 0.29 12.24
CA LYS A 42 6.29 0.22 12.32
C LYS A 42 6.87 -0.31 11.01
N PRO A 43 7.80 0.40 10.40
CA PRO A 43 8.45 -0.06 9.19
C PRO A 43 9.27 -1.32 9.49
N ILE A 44 9.39 -2.17 8.49
CA ILE A 44 10.17 -3.39 8.59
C ILE A 44 11.63 -3.03 8.41
N LYS A 45 12.46 -3.52 9.34
CA LYS A 45 13.91 -3.32 9.33
C LYS A 45 14.59 -4.25 8.32
N ASN A 46 15.79 -3.87 7.88
CA ASN A 46 16.66 -4.73 7.09
C ASN A 46 16.85 -6.10 7.77
N GLN A 47 16.99 -7.15 6.97
CA GLN A 47 17.27 -8.53 7.41
C GLN A 47 16.10 -9.30 8.05
N GLN A 48 14.88 -8.81 7.99
CA GLN A 48 13.72 -9.62 8.35
C GLN A 48 13.34 -10.50 7.14
N PHE A 49 13.67 -11.79 7.24
CA PHE A 49 13.38 -12.76 6.18
C PHE A 49 11.91 -13.20 6.13
N ASP A 50 11.12 -12.86 7.14
CA ASP A 50 9.77 -13.35 7.36
C ASP A 50 8.69 -12.51 6.66
N GLY A 51 8.88 -12.22 5.38
CA GLY A 51 7.84 -11.59 4.57
C GLY A 51 7.53 -10.13 4.91
N GLY A 52 8.47 -9.41 5.49
CA GLY A 52 8.33 -8.01 5.86
C GLY A 52 7.92 -7.12 4.69
N LEU A 53 7.04 -6.14 4.93
CA LEU A 53 6.38 -5.36 3.90
C LEU A 53 6.22 -3.89 4.32
N ASN A 54 6.63 -2.97 3.45
CA ASN A 54 6.37 -1.55 3.59
C ASN A 54 5.53 -1.09 2.40
N ILE A 55 4.19 -0.99 2.59
CA ILE A 55 3.23 -0.68 1.52
C ILE A 55 2.31 0.50 1.85
N TYR A 56 2.59 1.22 2.92
CA TYR A 56 1.81 2.40 3.25
C TYR A 56 1.93 3.47 2.16
N CYS A 57 0.80 3.95 1.65
CA CYS A 57 0.74 4.95 0.58
C CYS A 57 -0.31 6.04 0.85
N GLY A 58 -0.73 6.18 2.10
CA GLY A 58 -1.72 7.16 2.56
C GLY A 58 -3.09 6.55 2.81
N THR A 59 -3.72 7.00 3.89
CA THR A 59 -5.04 6.52 4.34
C THR A 59 -6.14 6.81 3.32
N ILE A 60 -5.98 7.86 2.49
CA ILE A 60 -6.92 8.18 1.41
C ILE A 60 -7.09 7.02 0.43
N CYS A 61 -6.05 6.20 0.22
CA CYS A 61 -6.08 5.07 -0.70
C CYS A 61 -7.12 4.02 -0.30
N PHE A 62 -7.38 3.84 1.00
CA PHE A 62 -8.46 2.96 1.46
C PHE A 62 -9.82 3.40 0.97
N VAL A 63 -10.13 4.68 1.15
CA VAL A 63 -11.42 5.24 0.73
C VAL A 63 -11.54 5.19 -0.79
N LEU A 64 -10.50 5.64 -1.50
CA LEU A 64 -10.51 5.73 -2.96
C LEU A 64 -10.53 4.36 -3.64
N LEU A 65 -9.92 3.33 -3.08
CA LEU A 65 -9.99 1.98 -3.60
C LEU A 65 -11.45 1.48 -3.65
N PHE A 66 -12.20 1.65 -2.56
CA PHE A 66 -13.60 1.25 -2.53
C PHE A 66 -14.46 2.13 -3.45
N VAL A 67 -14.19 3.44 -3.51
CA VAL A 67 -14.86 4.33 -4.46
C VAL A 67 -14.54 3.90 -5.90
N TYR A 68 -13.31 3.52 -6.22
CA TYR A 68 -12.92 2.98 -7.53
C TYR A 68 -13.75 1.77 -7.92
N LEU A 69 -13.88 0.80 -7.01
CA LEU A 69 -14.64 -0.43 -7.22
C LEU A 69 -16.13 -0.15 -7.44
N LEU A 70 -16.69 0.81 -6.72
CA LEU A 70 -18.12 1.15 -6.76
C LEU A 70 -18.48 2.16 -7.86
N ASN A 71 -17.52 2.89 -8.41
CA ASN A 71 -17.78 3.93 -9.40
C ASN A 71 -18.18 3.33 -10.76
N ARG A 72 -19.37 3.69 -11.25
CA ARG A 72 -19.92 3.17 -12.51
C ARG A 72 -19.26 3.71 -13.78
N ARG A 73 -18.40 4.75 -13.67
CA ARG A 73 -17.70 5.33 -14.83
C ARG A 73 -16.43 4.59 -15.20
N ILE A 74 -15.97 3.72 -14.34
CA ILE A 74 -14.83 2.84 -14.58
C ILE A 74 -15.38 1.53 -15.13
N LYS A 75 -14.87 1.09 -16.27
CA LYS A 75 -15.32 -0.13 -16.93
C LYS A 75 -15.07 -1.33 -16.01
N LEU A 76 -16.00 -2.25 -15.96
CA LEU A 76 -15.89 -3.45 -15.13
C LEU A 76 -14.62 -4.25 -15.44
N TRP A 77 -14.27 -4.35 -16.72
CA TRP A 77 -13.05 -5.05 -17.15
C TRP A 77 -11.77 -4.43 -16.59
N ASP A 78 -11.67 -3.08 -16.56
CA ASP A 78 -10.52 -2.38 -15.98
C ASP A 78 -10.44 -2.61 -14.46
N LYS A 79 -11.57 -2.61 -13.76
CA LYS A 79 -11.63 -2.95 -12.33
C LYS A 79 -11.14 -4.37 -12.08
N VAL A 80 -11.71 -5.35 -12.80
CA VAL A 80 -11.35 -6.78 -12.63
C VAL A 80 -9.86 -6.98 -12.89
N LYS A 81 -9.34 -6.46 -13.99
CA LYS A 81 -7.94 -6.54 -14.36
C LYS A 81 -7.02 -5.96 -13.27
N ASN A 82 -7.31 -4.72 -12.82
CA ASN A 82 -6.47 -4.04 -11.84
C ASN A 82 -6.55 -4.73 -10.47
N VAL A 83 -7.72 -5.22 -10.06
CA VAL A 83 -7.88 -5.98 -8.80
C VAL A 83 -7.13 -7.31 -8.87
N ILE A 84 -7.19 -8.05 -9.98
CA ILE A 84 -6.46 -9.30 -10.14
C ILE A 84 -4.95 -9.04 -10.00
N ILE A 85 -4.41 -8.04 -10.68
CA ILE A 85 -2.99 -7.70 -10.59
C ILE A 85 -2.62 -7.31 -9.16
N LEU A 86 -3.44 -6.49 -8.49
CA LEU A 86 -3.22 -6.04 -7.13
C LEU A 86 -3.21 -7.21 -6.13
N VAL A 87 -4.17 -8.14 -6.28
CA VAL A 87 -4.25 -9.36 -5.46
C VAL A 87 -3.06 -10.29 -5.71
N VAL A 88 -2.64 -10.48 -6.96
CA VAL A 88 -1.47 -11.31 -7.30
C VAL A 88 -0.20 -10.73 -6.68
N ILE A 89 0.03 -9.41 -6.81
CA ILE A 89 1.20 -8.76 -6.20
C ILE A 89 1.14 -8.90 -4.68
N PHE A 90 -0.04 -8.65 -4.06
CA PHE A 90 -0.21 -8.74 -2.61
C PHE A 90 0.01 -10.17 -2.09
N ALA A 91 -0.52 -11.17 -2.77
CA ALA A 91 -0.27 -12.59 -2.43
C ALA A 91 1.23 -12.94 -2.56
N SER A 92 1.92 -12.34 -3.52
CA SER A 92 3.34 -12.58 -3.76
C SER A 92 4.24 -12.09 -2.61
N PHE A 93 3.79 -11.15 -1.80
CA PHE A 93 4.52 -10.71 -0.61
C PHE A 93 4.58 -11.78 0.48
N ASN A 94 3.58 -12.64 0.56
CA ASN A 94 3.41 -13.64 1.60
C ASN A 94 3.69 -15.07 1.15
N ASN A 95 3.83 -15.32 -0.13
CA ASN A 95 4.07 -16.65 -0.66
C ASN A 95 5.52 -16.80 -1.10
N GLN A 96 6.24 -17.79 -0.55
CA GLN A 96 7.67 -18.01 -0.80
C GLN A 96 7.98 -18.21 -2.28
N LEU A 97 7.20 -19.02 -2.98
CA LEU A 97 7.41 -19.31 -4.40
C LEU A 97 7.22 -18.07 -5.26
N LEU A 98 6.12 -17.32 -5.05
CA LEU A 98 5.86 -16.10 -5.81
C LEU A 98 6.91 -15.04 -5.52
N ASN A 99 7.31 -14.90 -4.26
CA ASN A 99 8.35 -13.98 -3.83
C ASN A 99 9.70 -14.30 -4.51
N TYR A 100 10.08 -15.57 -4.54
CA TYR A 100 11.28 -16.06 -5.22
C TYR A 100 11.28 -15.74 -6.72
N ILE A 101 10.13 -15.89 -7.39
CA ILE A 101 9.98 -15.54 -8.82
C ILE A 101 10.21 -14.03 -9.02
N TRP A 102 9.62 -13.17 -8.17
CA TRP A 102 9.81 -11.72 -8.25
C TRP A 102 11.23 -11.26 -7.99
N HIS A 103 12.02 -12.05 -7.26
CA HIS A 103 13.44 -11.78 -7.00
C HIS A 103 14.38 -12.42 -8.03
N GLY A 104 13.85 -12.79 -9.21
CA GLY A 104 14.64 -13.36 -10.31
C GLY A 104 15.17 -14.76 -9.99
N PHE A 105 14.36 -15.59 -9.36
CA PHE A 105 14.70 -16.95 -8.92
C PHE A 105 15.81 -17.00 -7.88
N HIS A 106 15.85 -16.05 -6.97
CA HIS A 106 16.77 -15.99 -5.84
C HIS A 106 16.01 -15.64 -4.55
N ASP A 107 16.56 -16.06 -3.42
CA ASP A 107 16.02 -15.61 -2.14
C ASP A 107 16.35 -14.13 -1.92
N GLN A 108 15.41 -13.46 -1.28
CA GLN A 108 15.61 -12.06 -0.92
C GLN A 108 16.62 -11.93 0.23
N TYR A 109 17.63 -11.08 0.02
CA TYR A 109 18.57 -10.65 1.05
C TYR A 109 18.41 -9.15 1.31
N GLY A 110 18.57 -8.77 2.55
CA GLY A 110 18.50 -7.38 2.97
C GLY A 110 17.05 -6.88 3.07
N ILE A 111 16.64 -5.96 2.21
CA ILE A 111 15.29 -5.38 2.24
C ILE A 111 14.29 -6.35 1.60
N PRO A 112 13.31 -6.87 2.37
CA PRO A 112 12.30 -7.78 1.83
C PRO A 112 11.32 -7.05 0.90
N ASN A 113 10.71 -7.82 -0.01
CA ASN A 113 9.63 -7.36 -0.89
C ASN A 113 9.93 -6.06 -1.67
N ARG A 114 11.11 -5.96 -2.27
CA ARG A 114 11.54 -4.76 -3.03
C ARG A 114 10.58 -4.35 -4.14
N PHE A 115 9.78 -5.27 -4.64
CA PHE A 115 8.75 -5.01 -5.67
C PHE A 115 7.45 -4.40 -5.12
N SER A 116 7.39 -4.08 -3.81
CA SER A 116 6.23 -3.42 -3.19
C SER A 116 5.84 -2.10 -3.84
N PHE A 117 6.80 -1.40 -4.46
CA PHE A 117 6.51 -0.18 -5.21
C PHE A 117 5.52 -0.40 -6.37
N LEU A 118 5.47 -1.62 -6.96
CA LEU A 118 4.51 -1.94 -8.03
C LEU A 118 3.07 -1.95 -7.48
N PHE A 119 2.88 -2.50 -6.27
CA PHE A 119 1.60 -2.48 -5.58
C PHE A 119 1.15 -1.06 -5.29
N ILE A 120 2.04 -0.26 -4.70
CA ILE A 120 1.78 1.14 -4.36
C ILE A 120 1.45 1.94 -5.63
N PHE A 121 2.24 1.77 -6.68
CA PHE A 121 2.02 2.47 -7.96
C PHE A 121 0.65 2.13 -8.56
N LEU A 122 0.29 0.85 -8.63
CA LEU A 122 -1.01 0.42 -9.15
C LEU A 122 -2.16 0.98 -8.32
N LEU A 123 -2.06 0.91 -6.99
CA LEU A 123 -3.07 1.44 -6.09
C LEU A 123 -3.26 2.96 -6.26
N LEU A 124 -2.15 3.71 -6.34
CA LEU A 124 -2.19 5.15 -6.59
C LEU A 124 -2.76 5.47 -7.97
N ALA A 125 -2.42 4.70 -9.01
CA ALA A 125 -2.98 4.88 -10.35
C ALA A 125 -4.51 4.69 -10.36
N MET A 126 -5.02 3.67 -9.65
CA MET A 126 -6.47 3.45 -9.48
C MET A 126 -7.13 4.60 -8.72
N CYS A 127 -6.48 5.11 -7.67
CA CYS A 127 -6.95 6.28 -6.91
C CYS A 127 -7.00 7.54 -7.77
N CYS A 128 -5.97 7.82 -8.56
CA CYS A 128 -5.94 8.96 -9.47
C CYS A 128 -7.01 8.84 -10.57
N GLU A 129 -7.19 7.64 -11.13
CA GLU A 129 -8.22 7.40 -12.14
C GLU A 129 -9.63 7.72 -11.62
N VAL A 130 -9.97 7.27 -10.42
CA VAL A 130 -11.31 7.56 -9.87
C VAL A 130 -11.46 9.04 -9.54
N LEU A 131 -10.45 9.70 -8.97
CA LEU A 131 -10.50 11.13 -8.66
C LEU A 131 -10.77 11.97 -9.91
N MET A 132 -10.11 11.65 -11.02
CA MET A 132 -10.30 12.36 -12.30
C MET A 132 -11.70 12.16 -12.88
N LYS A 133 -12.33 11.01 -12.63
CA LYS A 133 -13.64 10.65 -13.18
C LYS A 133 -14.82 11.03 -12.28
N LEU A 134 -14.58 11.45 -11.02
CA LEU A 134 -15.65 11.78 -10.06
C LEU A 134 -16.49 13.00 -10.50
N GLN A 135 -17.80 12.80 -10.45
CA GLN A 135 -18.82 13.83 -10.70
C GLN A 135 -19.87 13.82 -9.58
N LYS A 136 -20.66 14.93 -9.50
CA LYS A 136 -21.71 15.10 -8.47
C LYS A 136 -22.67 13.90 -8.34
N LYS A 137 -23.00 13.26 -9.47
CA LYS A 137 -23.89 12.09 -9.47
C LYS A 137 -23.27 10.81 -8.90
N ASP A 138 -21.95 10.80 -8.66
CA ASP A 138 -21.24 9.65 -8.10
C ASP A 138 -21.19 9.69 -6.56
N ILE A 139 -21.93 10.63 -5.93
CA ILE A 139 -21.94 10.82 -4.46
C ILE A 139 -22.30 9.53 -3.71
N LEU A 140 -23.21 8.72 -4.24
CA LEU A 140 -23.56 7.43 -3.62
C LEU A 140 -22.36 6.48 -3.60
N SER A 141 -21.60 6.41 -4.69
CA SER A 141 -20.38 5.58 -4.74
C SER A 141 -19.32 6.08 -3.75
N VAL A 142 -19.23 7.41 -3.53
CA VAL A 142 -18.33 7.99 -2.53
C VAL A 142 -18.78 7.64 -1.11
N MET A 143 -20.06 7.82 -0.79
CA MET A 143 -20.60 7.49 0.54
C MET A 143 -20.45 5.99 0.87
N LEU A 144 -20.77 5.12 -0.09
CA LEU A 144 -20.59 3.67 0.07
C LEU A 144 -19.11 3.30 0.17
N GLY A 145 -18.23 3.95 -0.59
CA GLY A 145 -16.79 3.73 -0.52
C GLY A 145 -16.22 4.11 0.86
N ILE A 146 -16.66 5.24 1.42
CA ILE A 146 -16.32 5.66 2.79
C ILE A 146 -16.82 4.62 3.81
N ALA A 147 -18.06 4.18 3.70
CA ALA A 147 -18.63 3.17 4.59
C ALA A 147 -17.86 1.85 4.52
N CYS A 148 -17.47 1.40 3.31
CA CYS A 148 -16.62 0.23 3.12
C CYS A 148 -15.23 0.42 3.74
N GLY A 149 -14.64 1.61 3.64
CA GLY A 149 -13.36 1.95 4.28
C GLY A 149 -13.43 1.80 5.80
N TYR A 150 -14.46 2.33 6.43
CA TYR A 150 -14.69 2.14 7.88
C TYR A 150 -14.98 0.69 8.25
N ALA A 151 -15.80 -0.02 7.47
CA ALA A 151 -16.07 -1.44 7.69
C ALA A 151 -14.79 -2.28 7.61
N PHE A 152 -13.91 -1.96 6.66
CA PHE A 152 -12.59 -2.60 6.53
C PHE A 152 -11.69 -2.31 7.75
N LEU A 153 -11.66 -1.06 8.25
CA LEU A 153 -10.91 -0.71 9.45
C LEU A 153 -11.43 -1.50 10.66
N ILE A 154 -12.75 -1.57 10.87
CA ILE A 154 -13.37 -2.35 11.96
C ILE A 154 -13.01 -3.85 11.83
N LEU A 155 -13.02 -4.38 10.62
CA LEU A 155 -12.63 -5.78 10.37
C LEU A 155 -11.15 -6.00 10.73
N ALA A 156 -10.28 -5.09 10.31
CA ALA A 156 -8.86 -5.16 10.60
C ALA A 156 -8.57 -5.10 12.10
N THR A 157 -9.25 -4.25 12.87
CA THR A 157 -9.08 -4.18 14.34
C THR A 157 -9.47 -5.47 15.07
N LYS A 158 -10.38 -6.26 14.48
CA LYS A 158 -10.78 -7.57 15.04
C LYS A 158 -9.80 -8.69 14.68
N LYS A 159 -9.03 -8.53 13.62
CA LYS A 159 -8.19 -9.60 13.04
C LYS A 159 -6.70 -9.38 13.27
N CYS A 160 -6.25 -8.15 13.42
CA CYS A 160 -4.87 -7.81 13.73
C CYS A 160 -4.79 -6.83 14.90
N THR A 161 -3.74 -6.95 15.70
CA THR A 161 -3.45 -6.02 16.78
C THR A 161 -2.87 -4.72 16.21
N LEU A 162 -3.71 -3.69 16.17
CA LEU A 162 -3.27 -2.32 15.85
C LEU A 162 -2.96 -1.58 17.15
N GLU A 163 -1.91 -0.77 17.15
CA GLU A 163 -1.62 0.14 18.26
C GLU A 163 -2.73 1.19 18.36
N LYS A 164 -3.08 1.62 19.58
CA LYS A 164 -4.15 2.61 19.79
C LYS A 164 -3.89 3.93 19.04
N GLU A 165 -2.63 4.34 18.99
CA GLU A 165 -2.22 5.54 18.25
C GLU A 165 -2.47 5.37 16.74
N THR A 166 -2.07 4.23 16.16
CA THR A 166 -2.32 3.88 14.74
C THR A 166 -3.82 3.93 14.42
N LEU A 167 -4.65 3.35 15.27
CA LEU A 167 -6.09 3.32 15.08
C LEU A 167 -6.67 4.73 15.11
N LEU A 168 -6.37 5.52 16.17
CA LEU A 168 -6.87 6.87 16.35
C LEU A 168 -6.53 7.78 15.15
N TRP A 169 -5.27 7.81 14.74
CA TRP A 169 -4.83 8.63 13.62
C TRP A 169 -5.41 8.16 12.28
N THR A 170 -5.54 6.85 12.09
CA THR A 170 -6.20 6.30 10.89
C THR A 170 -7.65 6.75 10.81
N GLU A 171 -8.41 6.71 11.92
CA GLU A 171 -9.79 7.19 11.97
C GLU A 171 -9.88 8.69 11.70
N ILE A 172 -8.99 9.50 12.27
CA ILE A 172 -8.93 10.95 12.02
C ILE A 172 -8.71 11.22 10.53
N PHE A 173 -7.73 10.56 9.90
CA PHE A 173 -7.44 10.78 8.48
C PHE A 173 -8.56 10.25 7.58
N ILE A 174 -9.14 9.08 7.85
CA ILE A 174 -10.31 8.60 7.09
C ILE A 174 -11.44 9.61 7.16
N THR A 175 -11.72 10.17 8.35
CA THR A 175 -12.78 11.16 8.53
C THR A 175 -12.47 12.44 7.75
N ALA A 176 -11.25 12.96 7.85
CA ALA A 176 -10.83 14.15 7.11
C ALA A 176 -10.96 13.97 5.60
N TYR A 177 -10.48 12.82 5.09
CA TYR A 177 -10.62 12.49 3.68
C TYR A 177 -12.07 12.28 3.26
N ALA A 178 -12.91 11.66 4.11
CA ALA A 178 -14.33 11.49 3.83
C ALA A 178 -15.02 12.85 3.63
N VAL A 179 -14.79 13.81 4.53
CA VAL A 179 -15.32 15.17 4.40
C VAL A 179 -14.82 15.85 3.14
N CYS A 180 -13.52 15.78 2.86
CA CYS A 180 -12.93 16.35 1.64
C CYS A 180 -13.50 15.70 0.38
N MET A 181 -13.67 14.38 0.34
CA MET A 181 -14.19 13.65 -0.82
C MET A 181 -15.65 13.96 -1.11
N VAL A 182 -16.47 14.07 -0.07
CA VAL A 182 -17.87 14.51 -0.21
C VAL A 182 -17.90 15.94 -0.75
N GLY A 183 -17.15 16.84 -0.16
CA GLY A 183 -17.05 18.23 -0.63
C GLY A 183 -16.54 18.33 -2.06
N PHE A 184 -15.46 17.60 -2.42
CA PHE A 184 -14.90 17.54 -3.77
C PHE A 184 -15.92 17.06 -4.80
N THR A 185 -16.76 16.11 -4.42
CA THR A 185 -17.76 15.50 -5.31
C THR A 185 -18.97 16.42 -5.51
N LEU A 186 -19.39 17.15 -4.48
CA LEU A 186 -20.59 17.99 -4.52
C LEU A 186 -20.34 19.39 -5.09
N THR A 187 -19.13 19.92 -4.95
CA THR A 187 -18.80 21.30 -5.34
C THR A 187 -18.31 21.42 -6.78
N LYS A 188 -18.29 22.66 -7.28
CA LYS A 188 -17.78 23.03 -8.61
C LYS A 188 -16.96 24.32 -8.54
N GLY A 189 -16.23 24.61 -9.60
CA GLY A 189 -15.50 25.86 -9.77
C GLY A 189 -14.46 26.10 -8.65
N MET A 190 -14.48 27.30 -8.08
CA MET A 190 -13.50 27.74 -7.07
C MET A 190 -13.52 26.84 -5.82
N TRP A 191 -14.67 26.48 -5.30
CA TRP A 191 -14.79 25.64 -4.12
C TRP A 191 -14.18 24.23 -4.33
N LYS A 192 -14.39 23.64 -5.50
CA LYS A 192 -13.75 22.37 -5.84
C LYS A 192 -12.23 22.48 -5.83
N ARG A 193 -11.69 23.60 -6.35
CA ARG A 193 -10.24 23.88 -6.35
C ARG A 193 -9.71 24.05 -4.94
N ILE A 194 -10.41 24.80 -4.06
CA ILE A 194 -10.02 24.98 -2.67
C ILE A 194 -9.96 23.61 -1.96
N ILE A 195 -11.01 22.78 -2.11
CA ILE A 195 -11.04 21.44 -1.49
C ILE A 195 -9.91 20.54 -2.04
N SER A 196 -9.57 20.67 -3.31
CA SER A 196 -8.41 19.93 -3.87
C SER A 196 -7.10 20.32 -3.19
N TYR A 197 -6.89 21.61 -2.89
CA TYR A 197 -5.71 22.06 -2.15
C TYR A 197 -5.73 21.58 -0.68
N VAL A 198 -6.90 21.62 -0.03
CA VAL A 198 -7.05 21.08 1.34
C VAL A 198 -6.71 19.58 1.34
N LEU A 199 -7.22 18.83 0.37
CA LEU A 199 -6.95 17.40 0.23
C LEU A 199 -5.45 17.14 0.03
N LEU A 200 -4.78 17.92 -0.80
CA LEU A 200 -3.33 17.84 -1.00
C LEU A 200 -2.57 18.16 0.29
N ILE A 201 -2.97 19.20 1.03
CA ILE A 201 -2.32 19.57 2.31
C ILE A 201 -2.47 18.43 3.32
N VAL A 202 -3.67 17.84 3.46
CA VAL A 202 -3.91 16.70 4.35
C VAL A 202 -3.00 15.52 3.98
N CYS A 203 -2.88 15.19 2.67
CA CYS A 203 -1.97 14.15 2.20
C CYS A 203 -0.50 14.46 2.55
N LEU A 204 -0.05 15.70 2.35
CA LEU A 204 1.32 16.11 2.66
C LEU A 204 1.60 16.03 4.16
N VAL A 205 0.69 16.49 5.00
CA VAL A 205 0.81 16.40 6.46
C VAL A 205 0.88 14.95 6.91
N GLU A 206 -0.05 14.11 6.44
CA GLU A 206 -0.08 12.69 6.76
C GLU A 206 1.23 11.98 6.37
N THR A 207 1.66 12.12 5.13
CA THR A 207 2.86 11.43 4.63
C THR A 207 4.14 11.95 5.28
N THR A 208 4.23 13.26 5.57
CA THR A 208 5.38 13.85 6.26
C THR A 208 5.51 13.33 7.68
N ILE A 209 4.42 13.34 8.46
CA ILE A 209 4.45 12.85 9.85
C ILE A 209 4.76 11.34 9.86
N ASN A 210 4.13 10.56 8.97
CA ASN A 210 4.41 9.13 8.87
C ASN A 210 5.87 8.85 8.50
N GLY A 211 6.45 9.66 7.60
CA GLY A 211 7.84 9.55 7.19
C GLY A 211 8.80 9.88 8.34
N ILE A 212 8.57 10.96 9.09
CA ILE A 212 9.40 11.35 10.24
C ILE A 212 9.36 10.25 11.31
N LYS A 213 8.16 9.82 11.72
CA LYS A 213 8.02 8.76 12.73
C LYS A 213 8.57 7.42 12.27
N GLY A 214 8.44 7.09 10.99
CA GLY A 214 9.04 5.90 10.40
C GLY A 214 10.56 5.94 10.43
N TYR A 215 11.15 7.11 10.17
CA TYR A 215 12.59 7.32 10.25
C TYR A 215 13.09 7.16 11.70
N ASP A 216 12.44 7.81 12.67
CA ASP A 216 12.80 7.74 14.09
C ASP A 216 12.69 6.30 14.63
N SER A 217 11.75 5.50 14.14
CA SER A 217 11.57 4.10 14.57
C SER A 217 12.68 3.16 14.11
N ASN A 218 13.43 3.53 13.07
CA ASN A 218 14.57 2.74 12.60
C ASN A 218 15.81 2.85 13.49
N GLY A 219 15.86 3.86 14.36
CA GLY A 219 17.00 4.17 15.23
C GLY A 219 18.18 4.73 14.45
N TYR A 220 19.06 5.43 15.16
CA TYR A 220 20.33 5.89 14.63
C TYR A 220 21.41 4.84 14.94
N VAL A 221 22.25 4.55 13.97
CA VAL A 221 23.49 3.79 14.24
C VAL A 221 24.52 4.81 14.71
N ASP A 222 25.02 4.63 15.92
CA ASP A 222 26.08 5.49 16.44
C ASP A 222 27.36 5.28 15.59
N ILE A 223 27.94 6.40 15.12
CA ILE A 223 29.17 6.39 14.31
C ILE A 223 30.33 5.71 15.06
N SER A 224 30.28 5.69 16.40
CA SER A 224 31.25 4.98 17.24
C SER A 224 31.21 3.45 17.08
N GLN A 225 30.21 2.90 16.40
CA GLN A 225 30.07 1.45 16.15
C GLN A 225 30.64 1.01 14.80
N TYR A 226 31.20 1.94 14.02
CA TYR A 226 31.96 1.68 12.81
C TYR A 226 33.47 1.91 13.10
#